data_2eb302642f2c7cc4eb31b2ca59ab422d
#
_entry.id   2eb302642f2c7cc4eb31b2ca59ab422d
#
_cell.length_a   1.000
_cell.length_b   1.000
_cell.length_c   1.000
_cell.angle_alpha   90.00
_cell.angle_beta   90.00
_cell.angle_gamma   90.00
#
_symmetry.space_group_name_H-M   'P 1'
#
loop_
_entity.id
_entity.type
_entity.pdbx_description
1 polymer ?
#
loop_
_entity_poly.entity_id
_entity_poly.type
_entity_poly.pdbx_seq_one_letter_code
_entity_poly.pdbx_strand_id
1 'polypeptide(L)'
;MMKKILNIRLSYLYPTLFVLFFLALTRFTPTKLTAGQLALYSVNTFLFGFYFSPLLSAQKGRVDELIKTVRKETMILLDILTQSHLLKAEDRHQLKIRLRTYMESIIDKPDVKADNVYYDELLHFTKQEKYKDNSVMNVIYERVAKTQENRDTIQNVSLNRVYSHEWLVTLVLFGITLYFVMQTDYGSVIFFRALLAVLCTGLSLMIIILAKYATLTHKQAKRMWTPLKQLRTDHFEDITADEIKDMRAYVAKQRD
;
A
#
# COMPACT_ATOMS: atom_id res chain seq x y z
N MET A 1 0.51 -19.14 -1.56
CA MET A 1 0.62 -19.38 -0.11
C MET A 1 1.02 -18.10 0.64
N MET A 2 2.04 -17.35 0.23
CA MET A 2 2.55 -16.14 0.88
C MET A 2 1.50 -15.03 1.07
N LYS A 3 0.63 -14.74 0.07
CA LYS A 3 -0.46 -13.74 0.20
C LYS A 3 -1.47 -14.06 1.32
N LYS A 4 -1.71 -15.33 1.64
CA LYS A 4 -2.62 -15.72 2.74
C LYS A 4 -2.00 -15.41 4.10
N ILE A 5 -0.69 -15.69 4.29
CA ILE A 5 0.04 -15.43 5.55
C ILE A 5 0.12 -13.92 5.81
N LEU A 6 0.37 -13.12 4.77
CA LEU A 6 0.45 -11.66 4.88
C LEU A 6 -0.89 -11.00 5.29
N ASN A 7 -2.03 -11.67 5.04
CA ASN A 7 -3.35 -11.18 5.44
C ASN A 7 -3.75 -11.53 6.89
N ILE A 8 -3.00 -12.41 7.56
CA ILE A 8 -3.26 -12.78 8.95
C ILE A 8 -2.97 -11.58 9.87
N ARG A 9 -3.81 -11.37 10.88
CA ARG A 9 -3.57 -10.34 11.90
C ARG A 9 -2.31 -10.68 12.69
N LEU A 10 -1.46 -9.68 12.95
CA LEU A 10 -0.22 -9.83 13.73
C LEU A 10 -0.48 -10.43 15.12
N SER A 11 -1.67 -10.14 15.71
CA SER A 11 -2.09 -10.69 16.99
C SER A 11 -2.21 -12.22 17.03
N TYR A 12 -2.45 -12.88 15.89
CA TYR A 12 -2.45 -14.35 15.81
C TYR A 12 -1.08 -14.91 15.41
N LEU A 13 -0.31 -14.14 14.62
CA LEU A 13 1.04 -14.56 14.21
C LEU A 13 2.02 -14.59 15.38
N TYR A 14 1.90 -13.63 16.31
CA TYR A 14 2.79 -13.55 17.47
C TYR A 14 2.76 -14.82 18.32
N PRO A 15 1.60 -15.28 18.89
CA PRO A 15 1.58 -16.47 19.71
C PRO A 15 1.95 -17.74 18.92
N THR A 16 1.58 -17.82 17.66
CA THR A 16 1.93 -18.98 16.81
C THR A 16 3.42 -19.10 16.60
N LEU A 17 4.10 -18.01 16.26
CA LEU A 17 5.55 -17.97 16.11
C LEU A 17 6.26 -18.20 17.44
N PHE A 18 5.76 -17.63 18.53
CA PHE A 18 6.32 -17.85 19.86
C PHE A 18 6.30 -19.33 20.25
N VAL A 19 5.16 -19.99 20.12
CA VAL A 19 5.04 -21.44 20.42
C VAL A 19 5.98 -22.24 19.53
N LEU A 20 6.05 -21.92 18.23
CA LEU A 20 6.91 -22.60 17.28
C LEU A 20 8.40 -22.46 17.68
N PHE A 21 8.86 -21.26 17.99
CA PHE A 21 10.26 -21.03 18.39
C PHE A 21 10.55 -21.63 19.77
N PHE A 22 9.59 -21.56 20.71
CA PHE A 22 9.77 -22.17 22.02
C PHE A 22 9.93 -23.69 21.92
N LEU A 23 9.08 -24.37 21.11
CA LEU A 23 9.20 -25.79 20.84
C LEU A 23 10.49 -26.14 20.08
N ALA A 24 10.90 -25.33 19.14
CA ALA A 24 12.16 -25.51 18.43
C ALA A 24 13.35 -25.44 19.39
N LEU A 25 13.41 -24.42 20.25
CA LEU A 25 14.47 -24.23 21.23
C LEU A 25 14.53 -25.33 22.30
N THR A 26 13.41 -26.01 22.59
CA THR A 26 13.42 -27.17 23.49
C THR A 26 14.04 -28.42 22.87
N ARG A 27 14.05 -28.51 21.53
CA ARG A 27 14.60 -29.64 20.78
C ARG A 27 16.03 -29.43 20.29
N PHE A 28 16.47 -28.17 20.17
CA PHE A 28 17.84 -27.85 19.80
C PHE A 28 18.79 -28.05 20.97
N THR A 29 19.90 -28.74 20.70
CA THR A 29 21.01 -28.82 21.67
C THR A 29 21.89 -27.59 21.51
N PRO A 30 21.89 -26.67 22.48
CA PRO A 30 22.73 -25.48 22.41
C PRO A 30 24.20 -25.83 22.44
N THR A 31 25.02 -25.07 21.74
CA THR A 31 26.48 -25.20 21.76
C THR A 31 27.10 -23.94 22.36
N LYS A 32 28.18 -24.11 23.11
CA LYS A 32 28.94 -22.94 23.59
C LYS A 32 29.61 -22.24 22.41
N LEU A 33 29.23 -21.00 22.18
CA LEU A 33 29.85 -20.18 21.15
C LEU A 33 31.26 -19.79 21.55
N THR A 34 32.20 -19.89 20.63
CA THR A 34 33.57 -19.38 20.80
C THR A 34 33.57 -17.84 20.75
N ALA A 35 34.65 -17.23 21.26
CA ALA A 35 34.81 -15.77 21.22
C ALA A 35 34.73 -15.20 19.80
N GLY A 36 35.28 -15.93 18.80
CA GLY A 36 35.16 -15.54 17.38
C GLY A 36 33.73 -15.60 16.83
N GLN A 37 32.99 -16.61 17.22
CA GLN A 37 31.57 -16.72 16.83
C GLN A 37 30.71 -15.62 17.46
N LEU A 38 30.96 -15.24 18.71
CA LEU A 38 30.33 -14.12 19.37
C LEU A 38 30.64 -12.78 18.69
N ALA A 39 31.87 -12.56 18.26
CA ALA A 39 32.27 -11.39 17.51
C ALA A 39 31.54 -11.32 16.16
N LEU A 40 31.49 -12.42 15.39
CA LEU A 40 30.76 -12.51 14.14
C LEU A 40 29.26 -12.28 14.33
N TYR A 41 28.67 -12.82 15.39
CA TYR A 41 27.26 -12.58 15.74
C TYR A 41 27.00 -11.10 16.00
N SER A 42 27.85 -10.44 16.78
CA SER A 42 27.72 -9.01 17.10
C SER A 42 27.79 -8.14 15.85
N VAL A 43 28.77 -8.41 14.97
CA VAL A 43 28.92 -7.70 13.69
C VAL A 43 27.69 -7.92 12.80
N ASN A 44 27.24 -9.18 12.67
CA ASN A 44 26.07 -9.49 11.84
C ASN A 44 24.79 -8.83 12.37
N THR A 45 24.57 -8.82 13.69
CA THR A 45 23.40 -8.19 14.31
C THR A 45 23.42 -6.67 14.10
N PHE A 46 24.60 -6.05 14.21
CA PHE A 46 24.78 -4.63 13.91
C PHE A 46 24.46 -4.34 12.44
N LEU A 47 25.02 -5.11 11.51
CA LEU A 47 24.76 -4.97 10.06
C LEU A 47 23.28 -5.18 9.73
N PHE A 48 22.66 -6.19 10.34
CA PHE A 48 21.22 -6.43 10.17
C PHE A 48 20.39 -5.22 10.61
N GLY A 49 20.62 -4.70 11.81
CA GLY A 49 19.89 -3.53 12.32
C GLY A 49 20.14 -2.29 11.47
N PHE A 50 21.39 -2.03 11.09
CA PHE A 50 21.79 -0.89 10.28
C PHE A 50 21.17 -0.93 8.87
N TYR A 51 21.08 -2.11 8.26
CA TYR A 51 20.49 -2.27 6.92
C TYR A 51 18.96 -2.35 6.96
N PHE A 52 18.39 -3.05 7.93
CA PHE A 52 16.95 -3.29 8.03
C PHE A 52 16.16 -2.03 8.41
N SER A 53 16.66 -1.22 9.33
CA SER A 53 15.93 -0.06 9.86
C SER A 53 15.63 1.00 8.79
N PRO A 54 16.58 1.46 7.96
CA PRO A 54 16.31 2.38 6.86
C PRO A 54 15.33 1.79 5.83
N LEU A 55 15.49 0.49 5.51
CA LEU A 55 14.63 -0.20 4.56
C LEU A 55 13.17 -0.24 5.02
N LEU A 56 12.95 -0.58 6.29
CA LEU A 56 11.61 -0.57 6.89
C LEU A 56 11.02 0.84 6.93
N SER A 57 11.82 1.84 7.30
CA SER A 57 11.39 3.25 7.35
C SER A 57 11.00 3.77 5.96
N ALA A 58 11.80 3.46 4.93
CA ALA A 58 11.50 3.82 3.55
C ALA A 58 10.18 3.20 3.06
N GLN A 59 9.95 1.91 3.35
CA GLN A 59 8.70 1.24 2.95
C GLN A 59 7.48 1.76 3.72
N LYS A 60 7.63 2.11 5.00
CA LYS A 60 6.57 2.77 5.76
C LYS A 60 6.26 4.16 5.20
N GLY A 61 7.27 4.98 4.95
CA GLY A 61 7.13 6.31 4.35
C GLY A 61 6.41 6.25 3.00
N ARG A 62 6.75 5.26 2.16
CA ARG A 62 6.06 5.00 0.89
C ARG A 62 4.56 4.76 1.06
N VAL A 63 4.16 3.91 2.02
CA VAL A 63 2.73 3.64 2.28
C VAL A 63 2.01 4.87 2.81
N ASP A 64 2.65 5.63 3.70
CA ASP A 64 2.09 6.86 4.25
C ASP A 64 1.91 7.94 3.16
N GLU A 65 2.86 8.04 2.23
CA GLU A 65 2.77 8.93 1.07
C GLU A 65 1.62 8.55 0.14
N LEU A 66 1.46 7.26 -0.18
CA LEU A 66 0.32 6.77 -0.96
C LEU A 66 -1.02 7.14 -0.32
N ILE A 67 -1.16 6.91 0.99
CA ILE A 67 -2.40 7.25 1.72
C ILE A 67 -2.66 8.76 1.66
N LYS A 68 -1.61 9.57 1.81
CA LYS A 68 -1.68 11.04 1.77
C LYS A 68 -2.12 11.53 0.38
N THR A 69 -1.56 10.94 -0.68
CA THR A 69 -1.86 11.34 -2.07
C THR A 69 -3.28 10.93 -2.47
N VAL A 70 -3.74 9.73 -2.08
CA VAL A 70 -5.15 9.32 -2.32
C VAL A 70 -6.13 10.23 -1.58
N ARG A 71 -5.81 10.67 -0.36
CA ARG A 71 -6.65 11.65 0.36
C ARG A 71 -6.68 13.01 -0.35
N LYS A 72 -5.53 13.50 -0.83
CA LYS A 72 -5.47 14.75 -1.62
C LYS A 72 -6.34 14.64 -2.87
N GLU A 73 -6.27 13.53 -3.60
CA GLU A 73 -7.11 13.28 -4.77
C GLU A 73 -8.59 13.28 -4.40
N THR A 74 -8.98 12.61 -3.32
CA THR A 74 -10.36 12.59 -2.82
C THR A 74 -10.86 14.01 -2.53
N MET A 75 -10.03 14.86 -1.93
CA MET A 75 -10.40 16.26 -1.64
C MET A 75 -10.56 17.08 -2.92
N ILE A 76 -9.72 16.87 -3.94
CA ILE A 76 -9.87 17.55 -5.24
C ILE A 76 -11.17 17.11 -5.92
N LEU A 77 -11.50 15.82 -5.89
CA LEU A 77 -12.75 15.32 -6.47
C LEU A 77 -13.99 15.88 -5.74
N LEU A 78 -13.92 16.01 -4.41
CA LEU A 78 -14.98 16.65 -3.63
C LEU A 78 -15.13 18.15 -4.01
N ASP A 79 -14.01 18.86 -4.19
CA ASP A 79 -14.03 20.25 -4.65
C ASP A 79 -14.66 20.39 -6.04
N ILE A 80 -14.32 19.51 -6.98
CA ILE A 80 -14.95 19.45 -8.32
C ILE A 80 -16.46 19.24 -8.18
N LEU A 81 -16.91 18.31 -7.32
CA LEU A 81 -18.33 18.07 -7.08
C LEU A 81 -19.03 19.32 -6.50
N THR A 82 -18.38 19.99 -5.56
CA THR A 82 -18.91 21.23 -4.97
C THR A 82 -19.04 22.33 -6.04
N GLN A 83 -18.02 22.54 -6.85
CA GLN A 83 -18.07 23.51 -7.96
C GLN A 83 -19.12 23.13 -9.02
N SER A 84 -19.36 21.84 -9.24
CA SER A 84 -20.34 21.36 -10.21
C SER A 84 -21.78 21.84 -9.94
N HIS A 85 -22.09 22.18 -8.68
CA HIS A 85 -23.41 22.72 -8.34
C HIS A 85 -23.71 24.08 -9.00
N LEU A 86 -22.69 24.80 -9.42
CA LEU A 86 -22.81 26.07 -10.15
C LEU A 86 -23.06 25.88 -11.66
N LEU A 87 -22.94 24.65 -12.15
CA LEU A 87 -23.23 24.31 -13.55
C LEU A 87 -24.72 24.09 -13.80
N LYS A 88 -25.13 24.19 -15.07
CA LYS A 88 -26.45 23.78 -15.53
C LYS A 88 -26.70 22.30 -15.19
N ALA A 89 -27.95 21.93 -14.93
CA ALA A 89 -28.29 20.57 -14.47
C ALA A 89 -27.77 19.46 -15.39
N GLU A 90 -27.86 19.66 -16.71
CA GLU A 90 -27.38 18.70 -17.71
C GLU A 90 -25.85 18.52 -17.67
N ASP A 91 -25.11 19.63 -17.72
CA ASP A 91 -23.63 19.60 -17.67
C ASP A 91 -23.12 19.02 -16.36
N ARG A 92 -23.80 19.34 -15.23
CA ARG A 92 -23.50 18.76 -13.93
C ARG A 92 -23.71 17.25 -13.91
N HIS A 93 -24.81 16.76 -14.49
CA HIS A 93 -25.11 15.33 -14.56
C HIS A 93 -24.07 14.59 -15.40
N GLN A 94 -23.73 15.13 -16.57
CA GLN A 94 -22.69 14.59 -17.46
C GLN A 94 -21.31 14.56 -16.79
N LEU A 95 -20.95 15.59 -16.04
CA LEU A 95 -19.71 15.63 -15.27
C LEU A 95 -19.70 14.56 -14.16
N LYS A 96 -20.80 14.41 -13.43
CA LYS A 96 -20.93 13.40 -12.38
C LYS A 96 -20.78 11.97 -12.93
N ILE A 97 -21.36 11.63 -14.07
CA ILE A 97 -21.22 10.31 -14.69
C ILE A 97 -19.72 10.02 -14.96
N ARG A 98 -19.00 10.98 -15.57
CA ARG A 98 -17.58 10.83 -15.88
C ARG A 98 -16.71 10.70 -14.61
N LEU A 99 -16.96 11.54 -13.61
CA LEU A 99 -16.27 11.47 -12.33
C LEU A 99 -16.48 10.11 -11.65
N ARG A 100 -17.72 9.62 -11.63
CA ARG A 100 -18.04 8.31 -11.06
C ARG A 100 -17.34 7.19 -11.83
N THR A 101 -17.40 7.21 -13.16
CA THR A 101 -16.74 6.21 -14.01
C THR A 101 -15.22 6.20 -13.78
N TYR A 102 -14.61 7.38 -13.68
CA TYR A 102 -13.19 7.54 -13.32
C TYR A 102 -12.90 6.95 -11.94
N MET A 103 -13.67 7.29 -10.91
CA MET A 103 -13.47 6.79 -9.55
C MET A 103 -13.63 5.26 -9.48
N GLU A 104 -14.61 4.67 -10.17
CA GLU A 104 -14.82 3.23 -10.21
C GLU A 104 -13.64 2.51 -10.90
N SER A 105 -13.10 3.07 -11.98
CA SER A 105 -11.95 2.50 -12.66
C SER A 105 -10.74 2.35 -11.73
N ILE A 106 -10.58 3.29 -10.80
CA ILE A 106 -9.50 3.31 -9.80
C ILE A 106 -9.76 2.31 -8.67
N ILE A 107 -11.00 2.26 -8.18
CA ILE A 107 -11.38 1.41 -7.05
C ILE A 107 -11.38 -0.06 -7.45
N ASP A 108 -11.82 -0.38 -8.67
CA ASP A 108 -11.97 -1.75 -9.17
C ASP A 108 -10.63 -2.37 -9.60
N LYS A 109 -9.72 -1.55 -10.11
CA LYS A 109 -8.37 -1.97 -10.50
C LYS A 109 -7.32 -1.29 -9.63
N PRO A 110 -7.08 -1.78 -8.41
CA PRO A 110 -6.04 -1.22 -7.55
C PRO A 110 -4.60 -1.44 -8.08
N ASP A 111 -4.43 -2.23 -9.14
CA ASP A 111 -3.18 -2.30 -9.88
C ASP A 111 -3.03 -1.01 -10.71
N VAL A 112 -2.03 -0.25 -10.32
CA VAL A 112 -1.68 1.13 -10.68
C VAL A 112 -1.44 1.39 -12.18
N LYS A 113 -1.55 0.41 -13.01
CA LYS A 113 -1.67 0.51 -14.48
C LYS A 113 -3.11 0.82 -14.90
N ALA A 114 -3.86 1.59 -14.10
CA ALA A 114 -5.16 2.06 -14.52
C ALA A 114 -4.97 2.91 -15.77
N ASP A 115 -5.47 2.41 -16.89
CA ASP A 115 -5.63 3.16 -18.12
C ASP A 115 -6.17 4.56 -17.79
N ASN A 116 -5.40 5.57 -18.10
CA ASN A 116 -5.77 6.97 -17.91
C ASN A 116 -6.94 7.40 -18.82
N VAL A 117 -7.54 6.47 -19.57
CA VAL A 117 -8.57 6.76 -20.58
C VAL A 117 -9.77 7.49 -19.99
N TYR A 118 -10.23 7.07 -18.81
CA TYR A 118 -11.34 7.76 -18.14
C TYR A 118 -10.94 9.12 -17.57
N TYR A 119 -9.68 9.29 -17.25
CA TYR A 119 -9.12 10.58 -16.89
C TYR A 119 -9.05 11.49 -18.13
N ASP A 120 -8.55 10.98 -19.25
CA ASP A 120 -8.43 11.73 -20.50
C ASP A 120 -9.83 12.16 -21.01
N GLU A 121 -10.84 11.28 -20.90
CA GLU A 121 -12.22 11.63 -21.22
C GLU A 121 -12.78 12.73 -20.31
N LEU A 122 -12.50 12.64 -19.00
CA LEU A 122 -12.90 13.68 -18.04
C LEU A 122 -12.24 15.02 -18.36
N LEU A 123 -10.95 15.01 -18.70
CA LEU A 123 -10.19 16.19 -19.08
C LEU A 123 -10.73 16.78 -20.40
N HIS A 124 -10.95 15.92 -21.40
CA HIS A 124 -11.50 16.32 -22.70
C HIS A 124 -12.90 16.94 -22.55
N PHE A 125 -13.76 16.33 -21.73
CA PHE A 125 -15.09 16.89 -21.45
C PHE A 125 -15.02 18.31 -20.88
N THR A 126 -14.12 18.55 -19.90
CA THR A 126 -13.99 19.86 -19.26
C THR A 126 -13.38 20.92 -20.20
N LYS A 127 -12.65 20.49 -21.25
CA LYS A 127 -11.98 21.39 -22.23
C LYS A 127 -12.78 21.62 -23.51
N GLN A 128 -14.02 21.11 -23.60
CA GLN A 128 -14.85 21.31 -24.79
C GLN A 128 -15.04 22.80 -25.12
N GLU A 129 -15.07 23.13 -26.42
CA GLU A 129 -15.17 24.51 -26.90
C GLU A 129 -16.40 25.26 -26.37
N LYS A 130 -17.52 24.53 -26.14
CA LYS A 130 -18.74 25.08 -25.52
C LYS A 130 -18.55 25.66 -24.11
N TYR A 131 -17.44 25.31 -23.44
CA TYR A 131 -17.16 25.76 -22.07
C TYR A 131 -16.05 26.82 -22.01
N LYS A 132 -15.52 27.27 -23.15
CA LYS A 132 -14.37 28.19 -23.23
C LYS A 132 -14.54 29.44 -22.37
N ASP A 133 -15.75 30.00 -22.35
CA ASP A 133 -16.07 31.23 -21.60
C ASP A 133 -16.74 30.94 -20.24
N ASN A 134 -16.81 29.68 -19.83
CA ASN A 134 -17.43 29.30 -18.57
C ASN A 134 -16.37 29.27 -17.45
N SER A 135 -16.35 30.30 -16.61
CA SER A 135 -15.40 30.42 -15.50
C SER A 135 -15.43 29.24 -14.53
N VAL A 136 -16.61 28.67 -14.26
CA VAL A 136 -16.77 27.51 -13.36
C VAL A 136 -16.12 26.27 -13.98
N MET A 137 -16.37 26.04 -15.28
CA MET A 137 -15.77 24.87 -15.97
C MET A 137 -14.24 25.00 -16.09
N ASN A 138 -13.71 26.22 -16.24
CA ASN A 138 -12.27 26.45 -16.23
C ASN A 138 -11.65 26.11 -14.87
N VAL A 139 -12.30 26.46 -13.77
CA VAL A 139 -11.85 26.06 -12.42
C VAL A 139 -11.90 24.53 -12.28
N ILE A 140 -12.98 23.89 -12.74
CA ILE A 140 -13.09 22.42 -12.71
C ILE A 140 -11.97 21.78 -13.54
N TYR A 141 -11.68 22.31 -14.74
CA TYR A 141 -10.58 21.84 -15.59
C TYR A 141 -9.23 21.89 -14.85
N GLU A 142 -8.91 23.02 -14.21
CA GLU A 142 -7.68 23.14 -13.42
C GLU A 142 -7.60 22.11 -12.29
N ARG A 143 -8.72 21.83 -11.63
CA ARG A 143 -8.80 20.80 -10.57
C ARG A 143 -8.60 19.40 -11.14
N VAL A 144 -9.24 19.09 -12.29
CA VAL A 144 -9.04 17.81 -12.98
C VAL A 144 -7.57 17.66 -13.40
N ALA A 145 -6.97 18.69 -14.02
CA ALA A 145 -5.56 18.65 -14.39
C ALA A 145 -4.63 18.38 -13.19
N LYS A 146 -4.93 18.96 -12.03
CA LYS A 146 -4.17 18.72 -10.79
C LYS A 146 -4.27 17.28 -10.26
N THR A 147 -5.31 16.52 -10.62
CA THR A 147 -5.38 15.09 -10.24
C THR A 147 -4.34 14.25 -10.96
N GLN A 148 -3.85 14.67 -12.14
CA GLN A 148 -2.80 13.96 -12.87
C GLN A 148 -1.50 13.89 -12.07
N GLU A 149 -1.07 15.00 -11.46
CA GLU A 149 0.12 15.04 -10.62
C GLU A 149 0.03 14.03 -9.46
N ASN A 150 -1.15 13.93 -8.83
CA ASN A 150 -1.37 12.94 -7.79
C ASN A 150 -1.31 11.51 -8.34
N ARG A 151 -1.79 11.27 -9.57
CA ARG A 151 -1.72 9.96 -10.23
C ARG A 151 -0.31 9.54 -10.55
N ASP A 152 0.48 10.44 -11.12
CA ASP A 152 1.89 10.18 -11.41
C ASP A 152 2.65 9.87 -10.11
N THR A 153 2.35 10.60 -9.03
CA THR A 153 2.92 10.33 -7.70
C THR A 153 2.50 8.94 -7.19
N ILE A 154 1.22 8.58 -7.27
CA ILE A 154 0.72 7.26 -6.86
C ILE A 154 1.42 6.16 -7.68
N GLN A 155 1.56 6.33 -8.99
CA GLN A 155 2.22 5.37 -9.85
C GLN A 155 3.70 5.21 -9.49
N ASN A 156 4.44 6.30 -9.40
CA ASN A 156 5.87 6.29 -9.09
C ASN A 156 6.13 5.68 -7.70
N VAL A 157 5.38 6.11 -6.69
CA VAL A 157 5.53 5.60 -5.32
C VAL A 157 5.12 4.13 -5.22
N SER A 158 4.14 3.67 -5.99
CA SER A 158 3.72 2.26 -5.97
C SER A 158 4.73 1.33 -6.63
N LEU A 159 5.52 1.83 -7.61
CA LEU A 159 6.58 1.07 -8.28
C LEU A 159 7.84 0.92 -7.40
N ASN A 160 8.10 1.86 -6.50
CA ASN A 160 9.24 1.85 -5.59
C ASN A 160 9.08 0.79 -4.49
N ARG A 161 9.22 -0.48 -4.88
CA ARG A 161 9.19 -1.64 -3.96
C ARG A 161 10.61 -2.00 -3.54
N VAL A 162 10.71 -2.82 -2.49
CA VAL A 162 11.98 -3.45 -2.10
C VAL A 162 12.52 -4.26 -3.28
N TYR A 163 13.75 -4.00 -3.68
CA TYR A 163 14.41 -4.72 -4.76
C TYR A 163 14.76 -6.16 -4.34
N SER A 164 14.90 -7.05 -5.33
CA SER A 164 15.20 -8.46 -5.06
C SER A 164 16.52 -8.65 -4.30
N HIS A 165 17.54 -7.84 -4.59
CA HIS A 165 18.82 -7.89 -3.89
C HIS A 165 18.73 -7.40 -2.44
N GLU A 166 17.88 -6.40 -2.15
CA GLU A 166 17.63 -5.93 -0.78
C GLU A 166 16.95 -7.02 0.06
N TRP A 167 16.01 -7.76 -0.55
CA TRP A 167 15.41 -8.93 0.09
C TRP A 167 16.44 -10.00 0.39
N LEU A 168 17.33 -10.30 -0.57
CA LEU A 168 18.36 -11.32 -0.39
C LEU A 168 19.28 -10.95 0.78
N VAL A 169 19.83 -9.73 0.80
CA VAL A 169 20.71 -9.26 1.89
C VAL A 169 19.98 -9.32 3.24
N THR A 170 18.75 -8.80 3.30
CA THR A 170 17.95 -8.80 4.53
C THR A 170 17.71 -10.21 5.06
N LEU A 171 17.33 -11.16 4.18
CA LEU A 171 17.05 -12.54 4.58
C LEU A 171 18.30 -13.30 4.98
N VAL A 172 19.44 -13.06 4.34
CA VAL A 172 20.74 -13.67 4.72
C VAL A 172 21.15 -13.18 6.10
N LEU A 173 21.19 -11.87 6.33
CA LEU A 173 21.55 -11.30 7.64
C LEU A 173 20.60 -11.76 8.75
N PHE A 174 19.28 -11.81 8.44
CA PHE A 174 18.27 -12.34 9.35
C PHE A 174 18.52 -13.81 9.68
N GLY A 175 18.78 -14.64 8.67
CA GLY A 175 19.03 -16.07 8.83
C GLY A 175 20.26 -16.33 9.70
N ILE A 176 21.36 -15.60 9.48
CA ILE A 176 22.56 -15.68 10.29
C ILE A 176 22.27 -15.26 11.73
N THR A 177 21.56 -14.14 11.93
CA THR A 177 21.18 -13.68 13.28
C THR A 177 20.35 -14.74 14.00
N LEU A 178 19.34 -15.30 13.33
CA LEU A 178 18.45 -16.31 13.89
C LEU A 178 19.22 -17.60 14.24
N TYR A 179 20.15 -18.03 13.37
CA TYR A 179 21.01 -19.18 13.60
C TYR A 179 21.83 -19.01 14.87
N PHE A 180 22.54 -17.88 15.04
CA PHE A 180 23.34 -17.63 16.23
C PHE A 180 22.48 -17.54 17.50
N VAL A 181 21.31 -16.90 17.44
CA VAL A 181 20.39 -16.84 18.58
C VAL A 181 19.95 -18.24 19.00
N MET A 182 19.65 -19.12 18.05
CA MET A 182 19.24 -20.50 18.35
C MET A 182 20.37 -21.38 18.88
N GLN A 183 21.61 -21.09 18.51
CA GLN A 183 22.79 -21.85 18.97
C GLN A 183 23.29 -21.43 20.35
N THR A 184 22.88 -20.27 20.85
CA THR A 184 23.40 -19.74 22.11
C THR A 184 22.92 -20.60 23.30
N ASP A 185 23.89 -21.06 24.10
CA ASP A 185 23.61 -21.84 25.33
C ASP A 185 23.30 -20.90 26.49
N TYR A 186 22.08 -20.93 26.95
CA TYR A 186 21.61 -20.19 28.14
C TYR A 186 21.29 -21.13 29.32
N GLY A 187 21.84 -22.34 29.30
CA GLY A 187 21.61 -23.34 30.33
C GLY A 187 20.20 -23.95 30.30
N SER A 188 19.89 -24.71 31.35
CA SER A 188 18.62 -25.45 31.46
C SER A 188 17.42 -24.56 31.90
N VAL A 189 17.64 -23.27 32.13
CA VAL A 189 16.61 -22.39 32.71
C VAL A 189 15.54 -22.05 31.67
N ILE A 190 14.31 -22.51 31.93
CA ILE A 190 13.13 -22.32 31.08
C ILE A 190 12.87 -20.83 30.75
N PHE A 191 13.15 -19.95 31.71
CA PHE A 191 12.99 -18.50 31.54
C PHE A 191 13.83 -17.93 30.39
N PHE A 192 15.10 -18.32 30.28
CA PHE A 192 15.97 -17.86 29.20
C PHE A 192 15.54 -18.40 27.83
N ARG A 193 15.03 -19.64 27.77
CA ARG A 193 14.44 -20.20 26.55
C ARG A 193 13.21 -19.40 26.10
N ALA A 194 12.37 -18.99 27.04
CA ALA A 194 11.22 -18.14 26.73
C ALA A 194 11.66 -16.77 26.21
N LEU A 195 12.67 -16.14 26.80
CA LEU A 195 13.22 -14.87 26.30
C LEU A 195 13.76 -14.98 24.87
N LEU A 196 14.48 -16.08 24.58
CA LEU A 196 14.98 -16.34 23.22
C LEU A 196 13.84 -16.56 22.23
N ALA A 197 12.80 -17.29 22.62
CA ALA A 197 11.62 -17.47 21.77
C ALA A 197 10.93 -16.14 21.48
N VAL A 198 10.85 -15.22 22.45
CA VAL A 198 10.35 -13.85 22.26
C VAL A 198 11.23 -13.09 21.27
N LEU A 199 12.55 -13.16 21.42
CA LEU A 199 13.51 -12.51 20.52
C LEU A 199 13.37 -13.01 19.07
N CYS A 200 13.40 -14.33 18.87
CA CYS A 200 13.21 -14.94 17.54
C CYS A 200 11.85 -14.56 16.92
N THR A 201 10.80 -14.53 17.74
CA THR A 201 9.47 -14.10 17.31
C THR A 201 9.48 -12.64 16.88
N GLY A 202 10.08 -11.75 17.66
CA GLY A 202 10.23 -10.34 17.35
C GLY A 202 10.96 -10.10 16.02
N LEU A 203 12.12 -10.74 15.84
CA LEU A 203 12.91 -10.67 14.61
C LEU A 203 12.09 -11.16 13.39
N SER A 204 11.40 -12.28 13.53
CA SER A 204 10.55 -12.83 12.46
C SER A 204 9.38 -11.92 12.12
N LEU A 205 8.75 -11.30 13.13
CA LEU A 205 7.68 -10.33 12.91
C LEU A 205 8.17 -9.08 12.18
N MET A 206 9.39 -8.62 12.44
CA MET A 206 9.98 -7.48 11.73
C MET A 206 10.05 -7.76 10.21
N ILE A 207 10.51 -8.95 9.81
CA ILE A 207 10.54 -9.37 8.40
C ILE A 207 9.12 -9.45 7.81
N ILE A 208 8.16 -9.99 8.57
CA ILE A 208 6.76 -10.06 8.12
C ILE A 208 6.16 -8.65 7.96
N ILE A 209 6.47 -7.72 8.86
CA ILE A 209 6.02 -6.33 8.76
C ILE A 209 6.62 -5.66 7.52
N LEU A 210 7.92 -5.84 7.25
CA LEU A 210 8.55 -5.35 6.02
C LEU A 210 7.85 -5.91 4.79
N ALA A 211 7.58 -7.23 4.75
CA ALA A 211 6.86 -7.87 3.66
C ALA A 211 5.44 -7.31 3.48
N LYS A 212 4.73 -7.00 4.58
CA LYS A 212 3.41 -6.35 4.53
C LYS A 212 3.47 -4.96 3.91
N TYR A 213 4.45 -4.15 4.27
CA TYR A 213 4.64 -2.82 3.68
C TYR A 213 5.10 -2.90 2.22
N ALA A 214 6.03 -3.81 1.91
CA ALA A 214 6.55 -3.98 0.55
C ALA A 214 5.47 -4.45 -0.45
N THR A 215 4.53 -5.31 -0.02
CA THR A 215 3.52 -5.92 -0.90
C THR A 215 2.18 -5.18 -0.92
N LEU A 216 1.98 -4.13 -0.11
CA LEU A 216 0.68 -3.46 0.07
C LEU A 216 -0.43 -4.51 0.25
N THR A 217 -0.52 -5.10 1.44
CA THR A 217 -1.52 -6.14 1.69
C THR A 217 -2.93 -5.66 1.33
N HIS A 218 -3.79 -6.57 0.88
CA HIS A 218 -5.17 -6.28 0.47
C HIS A 218 -5.94 -5.42 1.49
N LYS A 219 -5.68 -5.60 2.80
CA LYS A 219 -6.30 -4.76 3.85
C LYS A 219 -5.80 -3.32 3.85
N GLN A 220 -4.51 -3.11 3.59
CA GLN A 220 -3.94 -1.76 3.51
C GLN A 220 -4.43 -1.05 2.25
N ALA A 221 -4.42 -1.75 1.11
CA ALA A 221 -5.00 -1.26 -0.13
C ALA A 221 -6.48 -0.89 0.04
N LYS A 222 -7.29 -1.78 0.68
CA LYS A 222 -8.70 -1.48 0.94
C LYS A 222 -8.90 -0.23 1.82
N ARG A 223 -8.06 -0.03 2.85
CA ARG A 223 -8.11 1.16 3.71
C ARG A 223 -7.68 2.43 2.97
N MET A 224 -6.72 2.33 2.08
CA MET A 224 -6.24 3.46 1.28
C MET A 224 -7.36 4.05 0.41
N TRP A 225 -8.18 3.18 -0.20
CA TRP A 225 -9.29 3.59 -1.07
C TRP A 225 -10.61 3.88 -0.32
N THR A 226 -10.64 3.77 1.01
CA THR A 226 -11.85 4.04 1.80
C THR A 226 -12.40 5.46 1.58
N PRO A 227 -11.60 6.56 1.56
CA PRO A 227 -12.11 7.90 1.33
C PRO A 227 -12.82 8.05 -0.02
N LEU A 228 -12.25 7.49 -1.09
CA LEU A 228 -12.86 7.48 -2.43
C LEU A 228 -14.17 6.68 -2.47
N LYS A 229 -14.23 5.55 -1.75
CA LYS A 229 -15.46 4.75 -1.63
C LYS A 229 -16.56 5.50 -0.90
N GLN A 230 -16.22 6.20 0.18
CA GLN A 230 -17.16 7.04 0.90
C GLN A 230 -17.67 8.16 0.01
N LEU A 231 -16.77 8.90 -0.66
CA LEU A 231 -17.17 9.94 -1.60
C LEU A 231 -18.13 9.42 -2.69
N ARG A 232 -17.88 8.22 -3.21
CA ARG A 232 -18.76 7.55 -4.18
C ARG A 232 -20.15 7.29 -3.60
N THR A 233 -20.23 6.77 -2.38
CA THR A 233 -21.53 6.48 -1.75
C THR A 233 -22.29 7.75 -1.44
N ASP A 234 -21.64 8.79 -0.93
CA ASP A 234 -22.31 9.97 -0.39
C ASP A 234 -22.80 10.94 -1.47
N HIS A 235 -22.21 10.95 -2.66
CA HIS A 235 -22.46 12.00 -3.66
C HIS A 235 -22.95 11.52 -5.03
N PHE A 236 -23.05 10.21 -5.27
CA PHE A 236 -23.37 9.66 -6.59
C PHE A 236 -24.55 8.66 -6.57
N GLU A 237 -25.44 8.78 -5.61
CA GLU A 237 -26.65 7.93 -5.54
C GLU A 237 -27.59 8.13 -6.73
N ASP A 238 -27.58 9.33 -7.32
CA ASP A 238 -28.37 9.75 -8.47
C ASP A 238 -27.89 9.18 -9.81
N ILE A 239 -26.71 8.56 -9.87
CA ILE A 239 -26.15 7.97 -11.08
C ILE A 239 -26.42 6.46 -11.11
N THR A 240 -26.99 5.96 -12.20
CA THR A 240 -27.32 4.54 -12.35
C THR A 240 -26.14 3.70 -12.84
N ALA A 241 -26.21 2.39 -12.64
CA ALA A 241 -25.19 1.47 -13.12
C ALA A 241 -25.18 1.39 -14.67
N ASP A 242 -26.32 1.59 -15.30
CA ASP A 242 -26.44 1.56 -16.76
C ASP A 242 -25.76 2.77 -17.40
N GLU A 243 -25.92 3.97 -16.84
CA GLU A 243 -25.21 5.18 -17.31
C GLU A 243 -23.68 5.01 -17.27
N ILE A 244 -23.16 4.35 -16.23
CA ILE A 244 -21.73 4.06 -16.12
C ILE A 244 -21.30 3.05 -17.18
N LYS A 245 -22.11 2.02 -17.43
CA LYS A 245 -21.84 1.01 -18.44
C LYS A 245 -21.83 1.63 -19.84
N ASP A 246 -22.78 2.52 -20.14
CA ASP A 246 -22.86 3.25 -21.40
C ASP A 246 -21.66 4.17 -21.59
N MET A 247 -21.22 4.87 -20.53
CA MET A 247 -20.03 5.68 -20.57
C MET A 247 -18.77 4.84 -20.81
N ARG A 248 -18.63 3.69 -20.17
CA ARG A 248 -17.50 2.76 -20.41
C ARG A 248 -17.49 2.26 -21.86
N ALA A 249 -18.65 1.95 -22.42
CA ALA A 249 -18.79 1.53 -23.82
C ALA A 249 -18.44 2.66 -24.79
N TYR A 250 -18.87 3.91 -24.50
CA TYR A 250 -18.52 5.08 -25.27
C TYR A 250 -17.02 5.31 -25.31
N VAL A 251 -16.34 5.29 -24.16
CA VAL A 251 -14.88 5.47 -24.05
C VAL A 251 -14.12 4.35 -24.77
N ALA A 252 -14.62 3.11 -24.72
CA ALA A 252 -14.00 2.00 -25.44
C ALA A 252 -14.05 2.19 -26.97
N LYS A 253 -15.17 2.69 -27.52
CA LYS A 253 -15.33 2.97 -28.95
C LYS A 253 -14.46 4.12 -29.49
N GLN A 254 -14.03 5.04 -28.66
CA GLN A 254 -13.14 6.12 -29.07
C GLN A 254 -11.68 5.66 -29.22
N ARG A 255 -11.37 4.45 -28.79
CA ARG A 255 -10.03 3.88 -28.76
C ARG A 255 -9.71 3.00 -29.97
N ASP A 256 -10.78 2.49 -30.62
CA ASP A 256 -10.73 1.73 -31.86
C ASP A 256 -10.73 2.66 -33.08
#